data_497cb932a43df0642662880c26b3b732
#
_entry.id   497cb932a43df0642662880c26b3b732
#
_cell.length_a   1.000
_cell.length_b   1.000
_cell.length_c   1.000
_cell.angle_alpha   90.00
_cell.angle_beta   90.00
_cell.angle_gamma   90.00
#
_symmetry.space_group_name_H-M   'P 1'
#
loop_
_entity.id
_entity.type
_entity.pdbx_description
1 polymer ?
#
loop_
_entity_poly.entity_id
_entity_poly.type
_entity_poly.pdbx_seq_one_letter_code
_entity_poly.pdbx_strand_id
1 'polypeptide(L)'
;ELGFGIQALMPLNCTWIITHLNLEMLYLPVHGEEMIIETWIEKNAHMLSVRDFRIYIKESEAGQEPRLIGCAKTVWAVLEQDKREIVNLFDNPMFAGSVDGEVLRMARAQRLLPIDMDKAREDAEVILVKDKKHTIQYADMDYNCHCNSCKYLEWMLNARRMQDNASPFRL
;
A
#
# COMPACT_ATOMS: atom_id res chain seq x y z
N GLU A 1 -15.10 -10.92 -8.20
CA GLU A 1 -14.06 -11.34 -7.24
C GLU A 1 -13.08 -12.27 -7.96
N LEU A 2 -11.76 -12.03 -7.81
CA LEU A 2 -10.73 -12.83 -8.48
C LEU A 2 -10.43 -14.16 -7.77
N GLY A 3 -11.13 -14.49 -6.68
CA GLY A 3 -10.94 -15.73 -5.93
C GLY A 3 -9.65 -15.83 -5.09
N PHE A 4 -8.87 -14.75 -4.99
CA PHE A 4 -7.59 -14.73 -4.27
C PHE A 4 -7.66 -14.11 -2.86
N GLY A 5 -8.86 -13.99 -2.32
CA GLY A 5 -9.09 -13.43 -1.00
C GLY A 5 -8.58 -14.32 0.14
N ILE A 6 -8.60 -13.76 1.36
CA ILE A 6 -8.15 -14.47 2.56
C ILE A 6 -8.88 -15.80 2.78
N GLN A 7 -10.15 -15.86 2.44
CA GLN A 7 -10.95 -17.10 2.56
C GLN A 7 -10.43 -18.26 1.70
N ALA A 8 -9.80 -17.95 0.57
CA ALA A 8 -9.19 -18.95 -0.30
C ALA A 8 -7.80 -19.39 0.21
N LEU A 9 -7.10 -18.55 0.95
CA LEU A 9 -5.78 -18.86 1.49
C LEU A 9 -5.81 -19.53 2.86
N MET A 10 -6.82 -19.26 3.69
CA MET A 10 -6.96 -19.87 5.01
C MET A 10 -6.87 -21.40 5.01
N PRO A 11 -7.58 -22.15 4.12
CA PRO A 11 -7.48 -23.60 4.07
C PRO A 11 -6.08 -24.10 3.71
N LEU A 12 -5.25 -23.26 3.10
CA LEU A 12 -3.87 -23.55 2.72
C LEU A 12 -2.87 -23.13 3.80
N ASN A 13 -3.34 -22.66 4.95
CA ASN A 13 -2.53 -22.07 6.01
C ASN A 13 -1.64 -20.92 5.51
N CYS A 14 -2.15 -20.15 4.56
CA CYS A 14 -1.45 -19.06 3.91
C CYS A 14 -2.12 -17.71 4.16
N THR A 15 -1.33 -16.66 4.09
CA THR A 15 -1.81 -15.28 4.17
C THR A 15 -1.07 -14.36 3.20
N TRP A 16 -1.74 -13.28 2.78
CA TRP A 16 -1.08 -12.21 2.04
C TRP A 16 -0.26 -11.33 2.99
N ILE A 17 0.95 -11.02 2.58
CA ILE A 17 1.78 -9.99 3.20
C ILE A 17 2.12 -8.92 2.17
N ILE A 18 2.00 -7.65 2.59
CA ILE A 18 2.46 -6.52 1.77
C ILE A 18 3.97 -6.35 1.98
N THR A 19 4.71 -6.31 0.88
CA THR A 19 6.17 -6.14 0.92
C THR A 19 6.59 -4.73 0.54
N HIS A 20 5.84 -4.09 -0.35
CA HIS A 20 6.08 -2.71 -0.78
C HIS A 20 4.77 -1.98 -1.00
N LEU A 21 4.77 -0.70 -0.68
CA LEU A 21 3.71 0.25 -1.00
C LEU A 21 4.35 1.52 -1.55
N ASN A 22 3.90 1.93 -2.72
CA ASN A 22 4.12 3.28 -3.25
C ASN A 22 2.77 3.96 -3.34
N LEU A 23 2.63 5.13 -2.71
CA LEU A 23 1.41 5.94 -2.74
C LEU A 23 1.77 7.36 -3.14
N GLU A 24 1.12 7.86 -4.18
CA GLU A 24 1.22 9.23 -4.64
C GLU A 24 -0.16 9.89 -4.56
N MET A 25 -0.28 10.94 -3.74
CA MET A 25 -1.51 11.72 -3.60
C MET A 25 -1.29 13.11 -4.15
N LEU A 26 -2.09 13.50 -5.14
CA LEU A 26 -2.11 14.83 -5.74
C LEU A 26 -3.06 15.77 -5.00
N TYR A 27 -4.05 15.20 -4.33
CA TYR A 27 -5.02 15.89 -3.52
C TYR A 27 -5.41 15.02 -2.32
N LEU A 28 -5.58 15.62 -1.17
CA LEU A 28 -6.07 14.94 0.04
C LEU A 28 -7.57 15.22 0.19
N PRO A 29 -8.41 14.17 0.17
CA PRO A 29 -9.86 14.32 0.32
C PRO A 29 -10.21 14.97 1.65
N VAL A 30 -11.25 15.80 1.63
CA VAL A 30 -11.81 16.40 2.85
C VAL A 30 -13.07 15.66 3.27
N HIS A 31 -13.52 15.94 4.49
CA HIS A 31 -14.73 15.33 5.04
C HIS A 31 -15.95 15.57 4.13
N GLY A 32 -16.66 14.50 3.82
CA GLY A 32 -17.88 14.55 3.00
C GLY A 32 -17.66 14.31 1.52
N GLU A 33 -16.41 14.28 1.03
CA GLU A 33 -16.14 13.90 -0.35
C GLU A 33 -16.27 12.39 -0.55
N GLU A 34 -16.87 12.00 -1.67
CA GLU A 34 -17.02 10.60 -2.06
C GLU A 34 -15.85 10.16 -2.95
N MET A 35 -15.14 9.10 -2.53
CA MET A 35 -14.02 8.56 -3.29
C MET A 35 -14.42 7.31 -4.05
N ILE A 36 -13.83 7.15 -5.25
CA ILE A 36 -13.87 5.94 -6.05
C ILE A 36 -12.46 5.36 -6.09
N ILE A 37 -12.32 4.08 -5.75
CA ILE A 37 -11.04 3.37 -5.82
C ILE A 37 -11.15 2.25 -6.84
N GLU A 38 -10.38 2.36 -7.92
CA GLU A 38 -10.18 1.30 -8.89
C GLU A 38 -8.94 0.50 -8.50
N THR A 39 -9.00 -0.82 -8.65
CA THR A 39 -7.86 -1.69 -8.37
C THR A 39 -7.85 -2.90 -9.29
N TRP A 40 -6.65 -3.29 -9.71
CA TRP A 40 -6.43 -4.48 -10.55
C TRP A 40 -5.09 -5.11 -10.23
N ILE A 41 -4.89 -6.35 -10.67
CA ILE A 41 -3.59 -7.01 -10.63
C ILE A 41 -2.86 -6.65 -11.92
N GLU A 42 -1.70 -5.98 -11.79
CA GLU A 42 -0.82 -5.72 -12.94
C GLU A 42 -0.19 -7.00 -13.43
N LYS A 43 0.39 -7.77 -12.52
CA LYS A 43 0.99 -9.07 -12.84
C LYS A 43 1.19 -9.94 -11.61
N ASN A 44 1.23 -11.24 -11.87
CA ASN A 44 1.77 -12.23 -10.95
C ASN A 44 3.15 -12.69 -11.44
N ALA A 45 4.09 -12.84 -10.52
CA ALA A 45 5.40 -13.44 -10.73
C ALA A 45 5.57 -14.62 -9.76
N HIS A 46 6.65 -15.37 -9.85
CA HIS A 46 6.84 -16.58 -9.02
C HIS A 46 6.56 -16.36 -7.53
N MET A 47 7.08 -15.29 -6.95
CA MET A 47 7.02 -15.03 -5.50
C MET A 47 6.19 -13.81 -5.16
N LEU A 48 5.75 -13.03 -6.15
CA LEU A 48 5.19 -11.70 -5.92
C LEU A 48 3.98 -11.46 -6.83
N SER A 49 3.01 -10.70 -6.29
CA SER A 49 1.87 -10.16 -7.02
C SER A 49 1.90 -8.64 -6.95
N VAL A 50 1.80 -7.98 -8.08
CA VAL A 50 1.74 -6.51 -8.18
C VAL A 50 0.31 -6.09 -8.39
N ARG A 51 -0.18 -5.20 -7.52
CA ARG A 51 -1.53 -4.65 -7.57
C ARG A 51 -1.47 -3.13 -7.62
N ASP A 52 -2.20 -2.58 -8.56
CA ASP A 52 -2.30 -1.15 -8.82
C ASP A 52 -3.64 -0.59 -8.35
N PHE A 53 -3.64 0.73 -8.09
CA PHE A 53 -4.81 1.48 -7.65
C PHE A 53 -4.82 2.85 -8.32
N ARG A 54 -6.03 3.30 -8.70
CA ARG A 54 -6.34 4.70 -8.99
C ARG A 54 -7.37 5.19 -8.00
N ILE A 55 -7.18 6.40 -7.52
CA ILE A 55 -8.04 7.02 -6.52
C ILE A 55 -8.63 8.28 -7.13
N TYR A 56 -9.96 8.36 -7.13
CA TYR A 56 -10.70 9.48 -7.71
C TYR A 56 -11.60 10.12 -6.66
N ILE A 57 -11.93 11.38 -6.86
CA ILE A 57 -13.07 12.06 -6.24
C ILE A 57 -14.22 12.03 -7.24
N LYS A 58 -15.39 11.66 -6.75
CA LYS A 58 -16.64 11.80 -7.48
C LYS A 58 -17.04 13.27 -7.44
N GLU A 59 -17.12 13.89 -8.61
CA GLU A 59 -17.55 15.29 -8.69
C GLU A 59 -19.04 15.43 -8.33
N SER A 60 -19.38 16.56 -7.71
CA SER A 60 -20.73 16.78 -7.15
C SER A 60 -21.80 17.04 -8.22
N GLU A 61 -21.38 17.46 -9.42
CA GLU A 61 -22.31 17.73 -10.51
C GLU A 61 -22.60 16.47 -11.32
N ALA A 62 -23.87 16.20 -11.55
CA ALA A 62 -24.30 15.05 -12.31
C ALA A 62 -23.75 15.08 -13.74
N GLY A 63 -23.02 14.03 -14.11
CA GLY A 63 -22.44 13.85 -15.44
C GLY A 63 -21.00 14.33 -15.60
N GLN A 64 -20.38 14.82 -14.55
CA GLN A 64 -18.93 15.06 -14.56
C GLN A 64 -18.16 13.76 -14.32
N GLU A 65 -17.06 13.59 -15.06
CA GLU A 65 -16.16 12.46 -14.87
C GLU A 65 -15.41 12.58 -13.53
N PRO A 66 -15.19 11.46 -12.82
CA PRO A 66 -14.42 11.46 -11.59
C PRO A 66 -13.02 12.02 -11.80
N ARG A 67 -12.57 12.86 -10.89
CA ARG A 67 -11.23 13.48 -10.96
C ARG A 67 -10.20 12.59 -10.28
N LEU A 68 -9.13 12.22 -10.98
CA LEU A 68 -8.02 11.47 -10.44
C LEU A 68 -7.28 12.32 -9.39
N ILE A 69 -7.14 11.79 -8.17
CA ILE A 69 -6.48 12.45 -7.05
C ILE A 69 -5.27 11.70 -6.51
N GLY A 70 -5.08 10.46 -6.91
CA GLY A 70 -3.94 9.69 -6.48
C GLY A 70 -3.84 8.34 -7.16
N CYS A 71 -2.72 7.71 -6.97
CA CYS A 71 -2.47 6.34 -7.40
C CYS A 71 -1.57 5.61 -6.42
N ALA A 72 -1.68 4.29 -6.39
CA ALA A 72 -0.81 3.46 -5.59
C ALA A 72 -0.40 2.20 -6.34
N LYS A 73 0.77 1.70 -6.01
CA LYS A 73 1.28 0.39 -6.44
C LYS A 73 1.73 -0.38 -5.22
N THR A 74 1.24 -1.61 -5.09
CA THR A 74 1.58 -2.49 -3.97
C THR A 74 2.18 -3.78 -4.50
N VAL A 75 3.11 -4.33 -3.75
CA VAL A 75 3.70 -5.64 -4.03
C VAL A 75 3.39 -6.56 -2.87
N TRP A 76 2.86 -7.71 -3.19
CA TRP A 76 2.39 -8.70 -2.25
C TRP A 76 3.12 -10.01 -2.42
N ALA A 77 3.27 -10.76 -1.34
CA ALA A 77 3.70 -12.15 -1.35
C ALA A 77 2.69 -12.99 -0.55
N VAL A 78 2.64 -14.28 -0.84
CA VAL A 78 1.90 -15.25 -0.03
C VAL A 78 2.87 -15.92 0.91
N LEU A 79 2.58 -15.87 2.21
CA LEU A 79 3.35 -16.50 3.27
C LEU A 79 2.61 -17.74 3.77
N GLU A 80 3.27 -18.89 3.80
CA GLU A 80 2.85 -20.06 4.56
C GLU A 80 3.17 -19.81 6.03
N GLN A 81 2.15 -19.91 6.91
CA GLN A 81 2.24 -19.35 8.25
C GLN A 81 3.12 -20.19 9.20
N ASP A 82 3.04 -21.51 9.12
CA ASP A 82 3.79 -22.40 10.03
C ASP A 82 5.28 -22.39 9.72
N LYS A 83 5.64 -22.53 8.45
CA LYS A 83 7.04 -22.54 8.02
C LYS A 83 7.64 -21.14 7.90
N ARG A 84 6.79 -20.10 7.80
CA ARG A 84 7.17 -18.72 7.51
C ARG A 84 7.96 -18.57 6.21
N GLU A 85 7.56 -19.31 5.20
CA GLU A 85 8.18 -19.31 3.89
C GLU A 85 7.27 -18.63 2.86
N ILE A 86 7.88 -17.92 1.92
CA ILE A 86 7.16 -17.35 0.78
C ILE A 86 6.80 -18.47 -0.20
N VAL A 87 5.53 -18.54 -0.53
CA VAL A 87 5.01 -19.54 -1.49
C VAL A 87 5.23 -19.04 -2.91
N ASN A 88 5.70 -19.93 -3.78
CA ASN A 88 5.70 -19.67 -5.21
C ASN A 88 4.25 -19.70 -5.74
N LEU A 89 3.78 -18.58 -6.26
CA LEU A 89 2.40 -18.43 -6.71
C LEU A 89 2.05 -19.38 -7.86
N PHE A 90 3.03 -19.73 -8.71
CA PHE A 90 2.80 -20.60 -9.85
C PHE A 90 2.69 -22.08 -9.50
N ASP A 91 3.12 -22.48 -8.30
CA ASP A 91 2.97 -23.85 -7.82
C ASP A 91 1.52 -24.11 -7.36
N ASN A 92 0.72 -23.07 -7.19
CA ASN A 92 -0.68 -23.17 -6.83
C ASN A 92 -1.56 -22.81 -8.04
N PRO A 93 -2.40 -23.75 -8.52
CA PRO A 93 -3.28 -23.53 -9.66
C PRO A 93 -4.19 -22.29 -9.54
N MET A 94 -4.50 -21.87 -8.31
CA MET A 94 -5.27 -20.66 -8.05
C MET A 94 -4.59 -19.39 -8.61
N PHE A 95 -3.26 -19.35 -8.64
CA PHE A 95 -2.47 -18.21 -9.10
C PHE A 95 -1.82 -18.44 -10.47
N ALA A 96 -1.94 -19.65 -11.02
CA ALA A 96 -1.24 -20.08 -12.22
C ALA A 96 -1.73 -19.39 -13.50
N GLY A 97 -2.83 -18.68 -13.46
CA GLY A 97 -3.25 -17.79 -14.53
C GLY A 97 -2.38 -16.53 -14.52
N SER A 98 -1.51 -16.37 -15.52
CA SER A 98 -0.79 -15.10 -15.71
C SER A 98 -1.81 -13.99 -15.89
N VAL A 99 -1.84 -13.05 -14.96
CA VAL A 99 -2.60 -11.81 -15.11
C VAL A 99 -1.64 -10.79 -15.67
N ASP A 100 -1.81 -10.44 -16.93
CA ASP A 100 -1.16 -9.29 -17.56
C ASP A 100 -2.18 -8.14 -17.57
N GLY A 101 -2.21 -7.39 -16.50
CA GLY A 101 -3.05 -6.20 -16.37
C GLY A 101 -2.39 -4.97 -16.96
N GLU A 102 -3.16 -3.89 -17.02
CA GLU A 102 -2.61 -2.57 -17.37
C GLU A 102 -1.48 -2.18 -16.42
N VAL A 103 -0.35 -1.72 -16.97
CA VAL A 103 0.77 -1.23 -16.15
C VAL A 103 0.52 0.21 -15.74
N LEU A 104 0.34 0.44 -14.45
CA LEU A 104 0.23 1.79 -13.92
C LEU A 104 1.60 2.49 -13.96
N ARG A 105 1.69 3.56 -14.74
CA ARG A 105 2.86 4.44 -14.74
C ARG A 105 2.66 5.52 -13.69
N MET A 106 3.32 5.36 -12.55
CA MET A 106 3.41 6.40 -11.54
C MET A 106 4.49 7.40 -11.95
N ALA A 107 4.30 8.69 -11.64
CA ALA A 107 5.20 9.76 -12.09
C ALA A 107 6.65 9.55 -11.59
N ARG A 108 6.83 8.85 -10.47
CA ARG A 108 8.14 8.48 -9.92
C ARG A 108 8.08 7.13 -9.18
N ALA A 109 7.73 6.06 -9.88
CA ALA A 109 7.89 4.71 -9.34
C ALA A 109 9.39 4.38 -9.22
N GLN A 110 10.07 5.00 -8.29
CA GLN A 110 11.42 4.58 -7.93
C GLN A 110 11.32 3.49 -6.87
N ARG A 111 12.09 2.43 -7.06
CA ARG A 111 12.33 1.46 -5.98
C ARG A 111 12.91 2.25 -4.82
N LEU A 112 12.16 2.34 -3.72
CA LEU A 112 12.66 2.95 -2.51
C LEU A 112 13.82 2.09 -2.00
N LEU A 113 15.02 2.65 -2.02
CA LEU A 113 16.16 2.04 -1.37
C LEU A 113 16.03 2.27 0.15
N PRO A 114 16.58 1.36 0.97
CA PRO A 114 16.67 1.61 2.40
C PRO A 114 17.32 2.98 2.65
N ILE A 115 16.74 3.75 3.58
CA ILE A 115 17.29 5.06 3.94
C ILE A 115 18.62 4.82 4.65
N ASP A 116 19.69 5.40 4.09
CA ASP A 116 20.97 5.51 4.77
C ASP A 116 20.83 6.61 5.83
N MET A 117 20.67 6.19 7.09
CA MET A 117 20.41 7.10 8.21
C MET A 117 21.58 8.05 8.49
N ASP A 118 22.80 7.67 8.15
CA ASP A 118 23.97 8.53 8.38
C ASP A 118 23.99 9.64 7.34
N LYS A 119 23.76 9.34 6.08
CA LYS A 119 23.59 10.35 5.02
C LYS A 119 22.37 11.24 5.26
N ALA A 120 21.25 10.66 5.71
CA ALA A 120 20.06 11.43 6.02
C ALA A 120 20.26 12.44 7.16
N ARG A 121 21.17 12.17 8.11
CA ARG A 121 21.51 13.11 9.19
C ARG A 121 22.38 14.28 8.72
N GLU A 122 23.12 14.09 7.66
CA GLU A 122 24.00 15.11 7.07
C GLU A 122 23.25 15.99 6.06
N ASP A 123 22.09 15.54 5.57
CA ASP A 123 21.28 16.26 4.60
C ASP A 123 20.45 17.35 5.29
N ALA A 124 20.71 18.60 4.94
CA ALA A 124 20.02 19.77 5.51
C ALA A 124 18.53 19.84 5.15
N GLU A 125 18.09 19.13 4.09
CA GLU A 125 16.69 19.06 3.68
C GLU A 125 15.92 17.97 4.44
N VAL A 126 16.62 17.06 5.12
CA VAL A 126 16.01 15.98 5.89
C VAL A 126 15.74 16.41 7.32
N ILE A 127 14.49 16.44 7.71
CA ILE A 127 14.07 16.71 9.08
C ILE A 127 13.91 15.38 9.82
N LEU A 128 14.79 15.13 10.78
CA LEU A 128 14.69 13.97 11.65
C LEU A 128 13.72 14.26 12.81
N VAL A 129 12.58 13.57 12.83
CA VAL A 129 11.66 13.61 13.96
C VAL A 129 12.14 12.57 14.98
N LYS A 130 12.75 13.04 16.07
CA LYS A 130 13.25 12.20 17.15
C LYS A 130 12.17 11.91 18.19
N ASP A 131 12.33 10.78 18.87
CA ASP A 131 11.61 10.43 20.12
C ASP A 131 10.09 10.32 20.03
N LYS A 132 9.53 10.08 18.86
CA LYS A 132 8.15 9.63 18.71
C LYS A 132 8.07 8.14 19.04
N LYS A 133 7.79 7.83 20.30
CA LYS A 133 7.52 6.45 20.73
C LYS A 133 6.05 6.16 20.63
N HIS A 134 5.70 5.03 20.04
CA HIS A 134 4.35 4.52 19.98
C HIS A 134 4.26 3.22 20.81
N THR A 135 3.29 3.17 21.70
CA THR A 135 2.93 1.92 22.38
C THR A 135 1.79 1.28 21.60
N ILE A 136 2.04 0.11 21.04
CA ILE A 136 1.03 -0.63 20.27
C ILE A 136 -0.13 -1.00 21.20
N GLN A 137 -1.35 -0.66 20.77
CA GLN A 137 -2.58 -0.95 21.48
C GLN A 137 -3.39 -2.02 20.73
N TYR A 138 -4.41 -2.56 21.37
CA TYR A 138 -5.30 -3.55 20.75
C TYR A 138 -5.92 -3.06 19.43
N ALA A 139 -6.29 -1.79 19.35
CA ALA A 139 -6.85 -1.16 18.14
C ALA A 139 -5.84 -1.03 16.99
N ASP A 140 -4.56 -1.25 17.24
CA ASP A 140 -3.51 -1.21 16.22
C ASP A 140 -3.24 -2.58 15.61
N MET A 141 -3.84 -3.63 16.17
CA MET A 141 -3.63 -5.02 15.74
C MET A 141 -4.54 -5.37 14.56
N ASP A 142 -4.03 -6.16 13.64
CA ASP A 142 -4.80 -6.76 12.57
C ASP A 142 -5.35 -8.15 12.95
N TYR A 143 -6.02 -8.78 12.00
CA TYR A 143 -6.58 -10.13 12.14
C TYR A 143 -5.51 -11.19 12.46
N ASN A 144 -4.27 -11.00 12.00
CA ASN A 144 -3.15 -11.92 12.23
C ASN A 144 -2.44 -11.67 13.58
N CYS A 145 -3.02 -10.84 14.46
CA CYS A 145 -2.40 -10.41 15.72
C CYS A 145 -1.06 -9.69 15.52
N HIS A 146 -0.85 -9.06 14.37
CA HIS A 146 0.29 -8.20 14.11
C HIS A 146 -0.15 -6.74 14.11
N CYS A 147 0.79 -5.82 14.27
CA CYS A 147 0.50 -4.41 14.08
C CYS A 147 0.07 -4.18 12.62
N ASN A 148 -1.12 -3.61 12.44
CA ASN A 148 -1.67 -3.33 11.11
C ASN A 148 -0.73 -2.38 10.34
N SER A 149 -0.36 -2.75 9.12
CA SER A 149 0.54 -1.96 8.29
C SER A 149 0.05 -0.53 8.02
N CYS A 150 -1.28 -0.30 7.98
CA CYS A 150 -1.86 1.04 7.86
C CYS A 150 -1.53 1.93 9.06
N LYS A 151 -1.28 1.36 10.25
CA LYS A 151 -0.92 2.12 11.44
C LYS A 151 0.45 2.76 11.34
N TYR A 152 1.40 2.11 10.69
CA TYR A 152 2.70 2.72 10.42
C TYR A 152 2.54 3.99 9.56
N LEU A 153 1.68 3.94 8.53
CA LEU A 153 1.38 5.11 7.70
C LEU A 153 0.70 6.22 8.52
N GLU A 154 -0.28 5.87 9.33
CA GLU A 154 -0.95 6.82 10.23
C GLU A 154 0.05 7.52 11.15
N TRP A 155 0.94 6.77 11.78
CA TRP A 155 1.95 7.33 12.68
C TRP A 155 2.97 8.21 11.96
N MET A 156 3.38 7.81 10.74
CA MET A 156 4.26 8.63 9.90
C MET A 156 3.58 9.94 9.50
N LEU A 157 2.32 9.90 9.08
CA LEU A 157 1.54 11.09 8.73
C LEU A 157 1.32 12.00 9.94
N ASN A 158 1.00 11.42 11.11
CA ASN A 158 0.84 12.17 12.36
C ASN A 158 2.16 12.79 12.86
N ALA A 159 3.30 12.30 12.41
CA ALA A 159 4.60 12.92 12.72
C ALA A 159 4.89 14.16 11.87
N ARG A 160 4.19 14.36 10.74
CA ARG A 160 4.31 15.57 9.91
C ARG A 160 3.77 16.80 10.63
N ARG A 161 4.25 17.97 10.23
CA ARG A 161 3.67 19.23 10.71
C ARG A 161 2.28 19.41 10.09
N MET A 162 1.33 19.97 10.85
CA MET A 162 -0.01 20.22 10.34
C MET A 162 -0.03 21.09 9.07
N GLN A 163 0.92 22.00 8.94
CA GLN A 163 1.09 22.84 7.74
C GLN A 163 1.41 22.05 6.47
N ASP A 164 2.06 20.89 6.63
CA ASP A 164 2.49 20.04 5.52
C ASP A 164 1.40 19.06 5.10
N ASN A 165 0.37 18.85 5.94
CA ASN A 165 -0.67 17.85 5.70
C ASN A 165 -1.62 18.20 4.54
N ALA A 166 -1.71 19.47 4.16
CA ALA A 166 -2.52 19.93 3.03
C ALA A 166 -1.79 19.80 1.67
N SER A 167 -0.50 19.51 1.69
CA SER A 167 0.31 19.40 0.46
C SER A 167 0.25 17.98 -0.11
N PRO A 168 0.33 17.83 -1.45
CA PRO A 168 0.51 16.53 -2.09
C PRO A 168 1.69 15.78 -1.47
N PHE A 169 1.57 14.48 -1.29
CA PHE A 169 2.63 13.67 -0.71
C PHE A 169 2.82 12.34 -1.44
N ARG A 170 3.98 11.74 -1.20
CA ARG A 170 4.35 10.41 -1.66
C ARG A 170 4.86 9.58 -0.49
N LEU A 171 4.47 8.32 -0.49
CA LEU A 171 4.90 7.29 0.45
C LEU A 171 5.39 6.07 -0.32
#